data_86e59958a4e3426b0148916c2397b73a
#
_entry.id   86e59958a4e3426b0148916c2397b73a
#
_cell.length_a   1.000
_cell.length_b   1.000
_cell.length_c   1.000
_cell.angle_alpha   90.00
_cell.angle_beta   90.00
_cell.angle_gamma   90.00
#
_symmetry.space_group_name_H-M   'P 1'
#
loop_
_entity.id
_entity.type
_entity.pdbx_description
1 polymer ?
#
loop_
_entity_poly.entity_id
_entity_poly.type
_entity_poly.pdbx_seq_one_letter_code
_entity_poly.pdbx_strand_id
1 'polypeptide(L)'
;MTRAQPTLAEWVQQVESGLGGRSYASLFWQSLDGFVLPPLSTRQETADLPHRRIADLLRARQGFAIRELIACADPVAANARARRALERGADALDFTFDALGQDARDPREALADGPETEQGEDSLEGVLLPGDGGIAIHHNADLEAVLGGIPLGETELWFSAGELGLPVLAHWLRLADAQGVSRRALRGGLDVDPIARLTHRRLDFVGDDAGGAQRAAPEPVFGETVAALRLCAAECPQVRPVVIDGQAFHLAGTSQATEVGATIAALIDVARRLAARGVDFDTLARGASVRIQVSHELLPEIAKLRALRLLFAKVAASLGASADATIPTVLAVTSGRFRAEDFDQRANLVRSALASFAAAVGGADGVLCTTWNEDA
;
A
#
# COMPACT_ATOMS: atom_id res chain seq x y z
N MET A 1 32.84 -0.40 -40.54
CA MET A 1 32.44 1.00 -40.72
C MET A 1 31.47 1.36 -39.59
N THR A 2 31.91 2.02 -38.57
CA THR A 2 31.06 2.53 -37.51
C THR A 2 30.26 3.71 -38.07
N ARG A 3 28.97 3.53 -38.25
CA ARG A 3 28.07 4.58 -38.71
C ARG A 3 28.11 5.70 -37.65
N ALA A 4 28.43 6.92 -38.03
CA ALA A 4 28.40 8.07 -37.13
C ALA A 4 26.97 8.18 -36.55
N GLN A 5 26.87 8.30 -35.24
CA GLN A 5 25.58 8.48 -34.61
C GLN A 5 25.06 9.88 -34.95
N PRO A 6 23.79 10.02 -35.36
CA PRO A 6 23.23 11.32 -35.65
C PRO A 6 23.19 12.20 -34.40
N THR A 7 23.37 13.47 -34.58
CA THR A 7 23.18 14.47 -33.52
C THR A 7 21.70 14.62 -33.18
N LEU A 8 21.38 15.16 -31.99
CA LEU A 8 19.99 15.46 -31.62
C LEU A 8 19.32 16.41 -32.63
N ALA A 9 20.05 17.39 -33.14
CA ALA A 9 19.53 18.34 -34.13
C ALA A 9 19.15 17.65 -35.44
N GLU A 10 20.00 16.75 -35.95
CA GLU A 10 19.72 15.97 -37.17
C GLU A 10 18.51 15.04 -36.94
N TRP A 11 18.40 14.45 -35.76
CA TRP A 11 17.25 13.61 -35.42
C TRP A 11 15.96 14.43 -35.35
N VAL A 12 15.94 15.60 -34.70
CA VAL A 12 14.78 16.51 -34.64
C VAL A 12 14.35 16.93 -36.03
N GLN A 13 15.30 17.34 -36.88
CA GLN A 13 14.99 17.71 -38.26
C GLN A 13 14.34 16.56 -39.06
N GLN A 14 14.84 15.34 -38.89
CA GLN A 14 14.25 14.16 -39.53
C GLN A 14 12.85 13.87 -39.01
N VAL A 15 12.59 14.03 -37.72
CA VAL A 15 11.25 13.87 -37.14
C VAL A 15 10.29 14.93 -37.69
N GLU A 16 10.69 16.20 -37.69
CA GLU A 16 9.86 17.31 -38.22
C GLU A 16 9.48 17.11 -39.70
N SER A 17 10.40 16.56 -40.48
CA SER A 17 10.10 16.24 -41.89
C SER A 17 8.96 15.22 -42.05
N GLY A 18 8.77 14.35 -41.06
CA GLY A 18 7.69 13.35 -41.03
C GLY A 18 6.39 13.83 -40.39
N LEU A 19 6.38 14.98 -39.71
CA LEU A 19 5.21 15.46 -38.97
C LEU A 19 4.18 16.26 -39.82
N GLY A 20 4.39 16.38 -41.12
CA GLY A 20 3.43 17.06 -42.01
C GLY A 20 3.18 18.53 -41.67
N GLY A 21 4.23 19.26 -41.25
CA GLY A 21 4.16 20.68 -40.91
C GLY A 21 3.93 20.99 -39.45
N ARG A 22 3.77 19.97 -38.62
CA ARG A 22 3.73 20.18 -37.12
C ARG A 22 5.15 20.29 -36.57
N SER A 23 5.36 21.12 -35.55
CA SER A 23 6.65 21.26 -34.87
C SER A 23 6.98 20.04 -34.00
N TYR A 24 8.25 19.79 -33.77
CA TYR A 24 8.74 18.77 -32.84
C TYR A 24 8.14 18.93 -31.42
N ALA A 25 7.92 20.18 -30.98
CA ALA A 25 7.27 20.47 -29.70
C ALA A 25 5.87 19.89 -29.55
N SER A 26 5.17 19.58 -30.67
CA SER A 26 3.86 18.90 -30.61
C SER A 26 3.91 17.46 -30.09
N LEU A 27 5.10 16.87 -30.01
CA LEU A 27 5.33 15.54 -29.46
C LEU A 27 5.69 15.55 -27.97
N PHE A 28 5.88 16.74 -27.39
CA PHE A 28 6.17 16.80 -25.95
C PHE A 28 4.96 16.34 -25.15
N TRP A 29 5.24 15.51 -24.15
CA TRP A 29 4.24 15.09 -23.17
C TRP A 29 4.27 16.03 -21.97
N GLN A 30 3.09 16.52 -21.60
CA GLN A 30 2.91 17.35 -20.41
C GLN A 30 2.29 16.52 -19.28
N SER A 31 2.96 16.47 -18.14
CA SER A 31 2.46 15.77 -16.95
C SER A 31 1.40 16.60 -16.23
N LEU A 32 0.58 15.94 -15.40
CA LEU A 32 -0.33 16.62 -14.47
C LEU A 32 0.40 17.46 -13.43
N ASP A 33 1.66 17.14 -13.16
CA ASP A 33 2.55 17.87 -12.24
C ASP A 33 3.20 19.11 -12.87
N GLY A 34 2.89 19.41 -14.13
CA GLY A 34 3.33 20.60 -14.82
C GLY A 34 4.73 20.53 -15.46
N PHE A 35 5.41 19.39 -15.41
CA PHE A 35 6.65 19.22 -16.16
C PHE A 35 6.40 18.68 -17.56
N VAL A 36 7.28 19.05 -18.47
CA VAL A 36 7.19 18.71 -19.90
C VAL A 36 8.36 17.80 -20.28
N LEU A 37 8.05 16.65 -20.87
CA LEU A 37 9.07 15.69 -21.32
C LEU A 37 9.14 15.64 -22.84
N PRO A 38 10.35 15.73 -23.43
CA PRO A 38 10.54 15.50 -24.85
C PRO A 38 10.36 14.00 -25.16
N PRO A 39 10.02 13.64 -26.41
CA PRO A 39 9.86 12.24 -26.83
C PRO A 39 11.17 11.46 -26.83
N LEU A 40 12.31 12.15 -26.80
CA LEU A 40 13.65 11.58 -26.71
C LEU A 40 14.50 12.39 -25.74
N SER A 41 15.12 11.73 -24.77
CA SER A 41 16.15 12.30 -23.91
C SER A 41 17.49 11.66 -24.23
N THR A 42 18.51 12.48 -24.37
CA THR A 42 19.87 12.01 -24.63
C THR A 42 20.59 11.66 -23.33
N ARG A 43 21.66 10.87 -23.42
CA ARG A 43 22.51 10.55 -22.28
C ARG A 43 23.13 11.81 -21.65
N GLN A 44 23.39 12.84 -22.45
CA GLN A 44 23.96 14.11 -21.96
C GLN A 44 22.94 14.87 -21.10
N GLU A 45 21.68 14.94 -21.54
CA GLU A 45 20.60 15.62 -20.81
C GLU A 45 20.24 14.89 -19.51
N THR A 46 20.47 13.59 -19.45
CA THR A 46 20.16 12.76 -18.29
C THR A 46 21.38 12.44 -17.42
N ALA A 47 22.55 13.05 -17.70
CA ALA A 47 23.82 12.71 -17.04
C ALA A 47 23.78 12.96 -15.53
N ASP A 48 23.08 14.00 -15.09
CA ASP A 48 22.98 14.42 -13.67
C ASP A 48 21.88 13.66 -12.91
N LEU A 49 21.09 12.82 -13.59
CA LEU A 49 20.08 12.03 -12.92
C LEU A 49 20.71 10.88 -12.11
N PRO A 50 20.15 10.51 -10.95
CA PRO A 50 20.74 9.55 -10.03
C PRO A 50 20.57 8.08 -10.47
N HIS A 51 20.80 7.77 -11.75
CA HIS A 51 20.58 6.45 -12.33
C HIS A 51 21.30 5.32 -11.60
N ARG A 52 22.58 5.54 -11.21
CA ARG A 52 23.36 4.53 -10.50
C ARG A 52 22.76 4.23 -9.14
N ARG A 53 22.42 5.27 -8.37
CA ARG A 53 21.80 5.10 -7.05
C ARG A 53 20.45 4.39 -7.12
N ILE A 54 19.61 4.72 -8.11
CA ILE A 54 18.35 4.02 -8.35
C ILE A 54 18.62 2.54 -8.68
N ALA A 55 19.59 2.26 -9.56
CA ALA A 55 19.95 0.89 -9.93
C ALA A 55 20.47 0.09 -8.72
N ASP A 56 21.24 0.71 -7.82
CA ASP A 56 21.75 0.06 -6.62
C ASP A 56 20.61 -0.26 -5.63
N LEU A 57 19.69 0.68 -5.42
CA LEU A 57 18.48 0.45 -4.59
C LEU A 57 17.59 -0.67 -5.15
N LEU A 58 17.49 -0.81 -6.47
CA LEU A 58 16.73 -1.89 -7.11
C LEU A 58 17.46 -3.24 -7.02
N ARG A 59 18.79 -3.26 -7.13
CA ARG A 59 19.57 -4.51 -7.01
C ARG A 59 19.56 -5.09 -5.59
N ALA A 60 19.32 -4.27 -4.59
CA ALA A 60 19.18 -4.73 -3.20
C ALA A 60 17.94 -5.62 -2.99
N ARG A 61 17.01 -5.67 -3.96
CA ARG A 61 15.79 -6.49 -3.91
C ARG A 61 16.08 -7.92 -4.39
N GLN A 62 15.34 -8.86 -3.80
CA GLN A 62 15.38 -10.29 -4.17
C GLN A 62 14.21 -10.74 -5.07
N GLY A 63 13.58 -9.82 -5.80
CA GLY A 63 12.37 -10.06 -6.56
C GLY A 63 11.17 -9.30 -5.98
N PHE A 64 9.96 -9.83 -6.20
CA PHE A 64 8.72 -9.33 -5.60
C PHE A 64 7.80 -10.50 -5.26
N ALA A 65 7.01 -10.35 -4.20
CA ALA A 65 5.99 -11.31 -3.82
C ALA A 65 4.70 -11.09 -4.61
N ILE A 66 4.11 -12.18 -5.12
CA ILE A 66 2.75 -12.18 -5.66
C ILE A 66 1.80 -12.28 -4.46
N ARG A 67 1.00 -11.23 -4.27
CA ARG A 67 0.09 -11.09 -3.13
C ARG A 67 -1.35 -11.33 -3.59
N GLU A 68 -2.12 -12.06 -2.81
CA GLU A 68 -3.54 -12.32 -3.07
C GLU A 68 -4.42 -11.76 -1.96
N LEU A 69 -5.45 -10.98 -2.36
CA LEU A 69 -6.44 -10.42 -1.43
C LEU A 69 -7.46 -11.48 -1.03
N ILE A 70 -7.64 -11.64 0.27
CA ILE A 70 -8.66 -12.51 0.86
C ILE A 70 -9.66 -11.62 1.61
N ALA A 71 -10.81 -11.41 0.99
CA ALA A 71 -11.85 -10.48 1.45
C ALA A 71 -13.26 -11.08 1.32
N CYS A 72 -13.45 -12.36 1.65
CA CYS A 72 -14.77 -12.98 1.71
C CYS A 72 -15.30 -13.01 3.14
N ALA A 73 -16.61 -12.76 3.32
CA ALA A 73 -17.21 -12.58 4.64
C ALA A 73 -17.02 -13.76 5.61
N ASP A 74 -17.17 -14.99 5.13
CA ASP A 74 -17.07 -16.19 5.98
C ASP A 74 -15.61 -16.61 6.23
N PRO A 75 -15.16 -16.78 7.49
CA PRO A 75 -13.81 -17.20 7.85
C PRO A 75 -13.38 -18.54 7.25
N VAL A 76 -14.29 -19.51 7.12
CA VAL A 76 -13.99 -20.83 6.56
C VAL A 76 -13.79 -20.75 5.05
N ALA A 77 -14.62 -19.97 4.37
CA ALA A 77 -14.47 -19.68 2.94
C ALA A 77 -13.18 -18.89 2.68
N ALA A 78 -12.82 -17.95 3.56
CA ALA A 78 -11.55 -17.21 3.51
C ALA A 78 -10.35 -18.15 3.59
N ASN A 79 -10.34 -19.11 4.50
CA ASN A 79 -9.30 -20.14 4.59
C ASN A 79 -9.19 -20.96 3.29
N ALA A 80 -10.33 -21.44 2.76
CA ALA A 80 -10.35 -22.21 1.53
C ALA A 80 -9.78 -21.41 0.35
N ARG A 81 -10.13 -20.12 0.25
CA ARG A 81 -9.59 -19.21 -0.77
C ARG A 81 -8.09 -18.99 -0.58
N ALA A 82 -7.64 -18.75 0.64
CA ALA A 82 -6.23 -18.53 0.97
C ALA A 82 -5.36 -19.74 0.59
N ARG A 83 -5.77 -20.95 0.97
CA ARG A 83 -5.06 -22.19 0.60
C ARG A 83 -5.00 -22.40 -0.91
N ARG A 84 -6.12 -22.13 -1.60
CA ARG A 84 -6.17 -22.20 -3.07
C ARG A 84 -5.26 -21.16 -3.73
N ALA A 85 -5.11 -19.97 -3.16
CA ALA A 85 -4.19 -18.96 -3.64
C ALA A 85 -2.74 -19.43 -3.55
N LEU A 86 -2.34 -20.03 -2.42
CA LEU A 86 -1.00 -20.62 -2.26
C LEU A 86 -0.75 -21.77 -3.25
N GLU A 87 -1.72 -22.66 -3.45
CA GLU A 87 -1.64 -23.74 -4.44
C GLU A 87 -1.46 -23.22 -5.87
N ARG A 88 -1.92 -21.99 -6.15
CA ARG A 88 -1.80 -21.31 -7.45
C ARG A 88 -0.55 -20.44 -7.59
N GLY A 89 0.28 -20.38 -6.57
CA GLY A 89 1.56 -19.70 -6.61
C GLY A 89 1.58 -18.30 -6.03
N ALA A 90 0.60 -17.94 -5.18
CA ALA A 90 0.73 -16.75 -4.37
C ALA A 90 1.86 -16.93 -3.33
N ASP A 91 2.69 -15.90 -3.16
CA ASP A 91 3.77 -15.88 -2.17
C ASP A 91 3.29 -15.29 -0.84
N ALA A 92 2.26 -14.45 -0.89
CA ALA A 92 1.72 -13.73 0.25
C ALA A 92 0.20 -13.64 0.21
N LEU A 93 -0.41 -13.58 1.40
CA LEU A 93 -1.85 -13.47 1.60
C LEU A 93 -2.18 -12.18 2.35
N ASP A 94 -3.13 -11.41 1.81
CA ASP A 94 -3.65 -10.19 2.41
C ASP A 94 -5.07 -10.44 2.93
N PHE A 95 -5.22 -10.51 4.25
CA PHE A 95 -6.51 -10.70 4.91
C PHE A 95 -7.11 -9.35 5.29
N THR A 96 -8.24 -9.00 4.69
CA THR A 96 -8.97 -7.80 5.04
C THR A 96 -10.12 -8.16 5.99
N PHE A 97 -10.14 -7.55 7.17
CA PHE A 97 -11.22 -7.68 8.12
C PHE A 97 -12.43 -6.86 7.66
N ASP A 98 -13.63 -7.26 8.05
CA ASP A 98 -14.82 -6.48 7.80
C ASP A 98 -14.79 -5.12 8.52
N ALA A 99 -15.70 -4.22 8.16
CA ALA A 99 -15.73 -2.88 8.72
C ALA A 99 -15.90 -2.88 10.25
N LEU A 100 -16.71 -3.77 10.79
CA LEU A 100 -16.91 -3.91 12.25
C LEU A 100 -15.63 -4.36 12.95
N GLY A 101 -14.91 -5.34 12.36
CA GLY A 101 -13.63 -5.80 12.88
C GLY A 101 -12.56 -4.73 12.81
N GLN A 102 -12.49 -3.96 11.72
CA GLN A 102 -11.54 -2.86 11.58
C GLN A 102 -11.77 -1.74 12.59
N ASP A 103 -13.04 -1.46 12.96
CA ASP A 103 -13.42 -0.45 13.96
C ASP A 103 -13.42 -1.00 15.40
N ALA A 104 -13.07 -2.28 15.59
CA ALA A 104 -13.13 -2.98 16.89
C ALA A 104 -14.51 -2.91 17.55
N ARG A 105 -15.59 -2.93 16.76
CA ARG A 105 -16.99 -2.90 17.24
C ARG A 105 -17.50 -4.32 17.46
N ASP A 106 -18.23 -4.52 18.57
CA ASP A 106 -18.96 -5.78 18.80
C ASP A 106 -20.16 -5.84 17.81
N PRO A 107 -20.26 -6.89 16.98
CA PRO A 107 -21.39 -7.06 16.07
C PRO A 107 -22.75 -7.03 16.75
N ARG A 108 -22.83 -7.48 18.01
CA ARG A 108 -24.09 -7.49 18.77
C ARG A 108 -24.51 -6.08 19.19
N GLU A 109 -23.56 -5.23 19.54
CA GLU A 109 -23.81 -3.82 19.85
C GLU A 109 -24.17 -3.07 18.57
N ALA A 110 -23.42 -3.28 17.48
CA ALA A 110 -23.69 -2.66 16.19
C ALA A 110 -25.10 -2.99 15.66
N LEU A 111 -25.58 -4.22 15.85
CA LEU A 111 -26.95 -4.62 15.48
C LEU A 111 -28.02 -4.10 16.45
N ALA A 112 -27.66 -3.87 17.72
CA ALA A 112 -28.60 -3.36 18.74
C ALA A 112 -28.82 -1.85 18.61
N ASP A 113 -27.80 -1.11 18.14
CA ASP A 113 -27.87 0.35 17.97
C ASP A 113 -28.87 0.76 16.86
N GLY A 114 -29.22 -0.18 15.95
CA GLY A 114 -30.15 0.06 14.85
C GLY A 114 -29.68 1.18 13.89
N PRO A 115 -30.41 1.46 12.82
CA PRO A 115 -30.13 2.64 12.02
C PRO A 115 -30.47 3.89 12.85
N GLU A 116 -29.51 4.79 13.05
CA GLU A 116 -29.73 6.13 13.59
C GLU A 116 -30.51 6.99 12.55
N THR A 117 -31.69 6.55 12.17
CA THR A 117 -32.57 7.34 11.29
C THR A 117 -33.74 7.86 12.10
N GLU A 118 -33.82 9.17 12.26
CA GLU A 118 -35.00 9.92 12.73
C GLU A 118 -36.25 9.71 11.83
N GLN A 119 -36.14 8.90 10.78
CA GLN A 119 -37.23 8.62 9.84
C GLN A 119 -37.52 7.13 9.86
N GLY A 120 -38.62 6.80 10.53
CA GLY A 120 -39.13 5.45 10.82
C GLY A 120 -39.50 4.58 9.60
N GLU A 121 -38.57 4.32 8.73
CA GLU A 121 -38.63 3.27 7.73
C GLU A 121 -37.61 2.19 8.12
N ASP A 122 -38.06 0.93 8.15
CA ASP A 122 -37.27 -0.27 8.42
C ASP A 122 -36.22 -0.54 7.31
N SER A 123 -35.39 0.46 6.97
CA SER A 123 -34.31 0.25 6.01
C SER A 123 -33.01 -0.10 6.78
N LEU A 124 -32.41 -1.23 6.46
CA LEU A 124 -31.07 -1.62 6.91
C LEU A 124 -29.96 -0.82 6.18
N GLU A 125 -30.32 0.20 5.40
CA GLU A 125 -29.36 1.08 4.74
C GLU A 125 -28.59 1.87 5.78
N GLY A 126 -27.25 1.68 5.82
CA GLY A 126 -26.33 2.31 6.77
C GLY A 126 -25.97 1.46 7.99
N VAL A 127 -26.62 0.30 8.22
CA VAL A 127 -26.18 -0.65 9.26
C VAL A 127 -25.04 -1.51 8.74
N LEU A 128 -23.89 -1.45 9.40
CA LEU A 128 -22.78 -2.36 9.10
C LEU A 128 -23.11 -3.77 9.59
N LEU A 129 -23.03 -4.74 8.69
CA LEU A 129 -23.26 -6.14 9.00
C LEU A 129 -21.93 -6.91 9.09
N PRO A 130 -21.86 -8.00 9.86
CA PRO A 130 -20.71 -8.89 9.84
C PRO A 130 -20.40 -9.39 8.42
N GLY A 131 -19.15 -9.18 7.99
CA GLY A 131 -18.70 -9.55 6.64
C GLY A 131 -18.74 -8.42 5.61
N ASP A 132 -19.26 -7.24 5.97
CA ASP A 132 -19.25 -6.09 5.08
C ASP A 132 -17.82 -5.60 4.81
N GLY A 133 -17.40 -5.65 3.54
CA GLY A 133 -16.09 -5.20 3.09
C GLY A 133 -14.92 -6.12 3.43
N GLY A 134 -15.15 -7.28 4.08
CA GLY A 134 -14.05 -8.17 4.45
C GLY A 134 -14.49 -9.42 5.21
N ILE A 135 -13.54 -10.03 5.93
CA ILE A 135 -13.75 -11.28 6.67
C ILE A 135 -14.28 -10.92 8.06
N ALA A 136 -15.38 -11.57 8.46
CA ALA A 136 -15.96 -11.42 9.79
C ALA A 136 -15.08 -12.09 10.87
N ILE A 137 -14.01 -11.41 11.29
CA ILE A 137 -13.10 -11.84 12.35
C ILE A 137 -13.38 -11.02 13.61
N HIS A 138 -14.22 -11.55 14.49
CA HIS A 138 -14.63 -10.90 15.73
C HIS A 138 -14.15 -11.63 16.98
N HIS A 139 -13.72 -12.89 16.82
CA HIS A 139 -13.20 -13.73 17.89
C HIS A 139 -11.89 -14.43 17.49
N ASN A 140 -11.12 -14.85 18.48
CA ASN A 140 -9.90 -15.62 18.25
C ASN A 140 -10.14 -16.88 17.40
N ALA A 141 -11.29 -17.54 17.59
CA ALA A 141 -11.67 -18.73 16.84
C ALA A 141 -11.83 -18.45 15.33
N ASP A 142 -12.28 -17.26 14.95
CA ASP A 142 -12.43 -16.87 13.55
C ASP A 142 -11.06 -16.75 12.88
N LEU A 143 -10.09 -16.10 13.54
CA LEU A 143 -8.72 -16.01 13.05
C LEU A 143 -8.04 -17.39 13.00
N GLU A 144 -8.30 -18.27 13.97
CA GLU A 144 -7.85 -19.67 13.94
C GLU A 144 -8.44 -20.43 12.75
N ALA A 145 -9.72 -20.21 12.45
CA ALA A 145 -10.37 -20.80 11.28
C ALA A 145 -9.75 -20.30 9.97
N VAL A 146 -9.52 -18.99 9.85
CA VAL A 146 -8.88 -18.37 8.67
C VAL A 146 -7.47 -18.91 8.44
N LEU A 147 -6.68 -19.07 9.50
CA LEU A 147 -5.28 -19.49 9.40
C LEU A 147 -5.07 -21.01 9.45
N GLY A 148 -6.13 -21.80 9.62
CA GLY A 148 -6.08 -23.25 9.75
C GLY A 148 -5.36 -23.93 8.57
N GLY A 149 -4.26 -24.67 8.85
CA GLY A 149 -3.50 -25.39 7.84
C GLY A 149 -2.66 -24.54 6.88
N ILE A 150 -2.57 -23.21 7.12
CA ILE A 150 -1.63 -22.34 6.41
C ILE A 150 -0.24 -22.48 7.09
N PRO A 151 0.86 -22.71 6.34
CA PRO A 151 2.20 -22.83 6.90
C PRO A 151 2.73 -21.46 7.35
N LEU A 152 2.49 -21.08 8.61
CA LEU A 152 2.76 -19.75 9.18
C LEU A 152 4.22 -19.29 9.07
N GLY A 153 5.19 -20.24 9.11
CA GLY A 153 6.62 -19.92 9.02
C GLY A 153 7.14 -19.78 7.59
N GLU A 154 6.34 -20.13 6.59
CA GLU A 154 6.73 -20.15 5.17
C GLU A 154 5.95 -19.13 4.35
N THR A 155 4.72 -18.80 4.76
CA THR A 155 3.83 -17.88 4.07
C THR A 155 3.98 -16.46 4.63
N GLU A 156 4.02 -15.47 3.75
CA GLU A 156 3.96 -14.07 4.13
C GLU A 156 2.49 -13.66 4.35
N LEU A 157 2.15 -13.22 5.57
CA LEU A 157 0.78 -12.91 5.97
C LEU A 157 0.64 -11.42 6.28
N TRP A 158 -0.36 -10.78 5.68
CA TRP A 158 -0.70 -9.38 5.90
C TRP A 158 -2.13 -9.27 6.40
N PHE A 159 -2.36 -8.38 7.38
CA PHE A 159 -3.67 -8.20 8.00
C PHE A 159 -4.09 -6.73 7.98
N SER A 160 -5.16 -6.45 7.24
CA SER A 160 -5.85 -5.16 7.31
C SER A 160 -6.92 -5.23 8.39
N ALA A 161 -6.48 -5.08 9.63
CA ALA A 161 -7.27 -5.29 10.84
C ALA A 161 -7.65 -3.99 11.58
N GLY A 162 -7.33 -2.82 11.03
CA GLY A 162 -7.66 -1.52 11.61
C GLY A 162 -7.24 -1.37 13.08
N GLU A 163 -8.21 -1.12 13.96
CA GLU A 163 -7.99 -0.97 15.41
C GLU A 163 -7.54 -2.27 16.10
N LEU A 164 -7.77 -3.43 15.47
CA LEU A 164 -7.40 -4.73 16.03
C LEU A 164 -5.95 -5.16 15.73
N GLY A 165 -5.11 -4.30 15.14
CA GLY A 165 -3.76 -4.67 14.72
C GLY A 165 -2.92 -5.31 15.82
N LEU A 166 -2.85 -4.73 17.02
CA LEU A 166 -2.07 -5.29 18.13
C LEU A 166 -2.67 -6.58 18.71
N PRO A 167 -3.99 -6.70 18.96
CA PRO A 167 -4.64 -7.97 19.27
C PRO A 167 -4.37 -9.08 18.26
N VAL A 168 -4.46 -8.78 16.97
CA VAL A 168 -4.19 -9.75 15.89
C VAL A 168 -2.73 -10.20 15.94
N LEU A 169 -1.78 -9.31 16.13
CA LEU A 169 -0.37 -9.66 16.29
C LEU A 169 -0.16 -10.62 17.47
N ALA A 170 -0.73 -10.29 18.63
CA ALA A 170 -0.61 -11.15 19.81
C ALA A 170 -1.18 -12.54 19.60
N HIS A 171 -2.32 -12.62 18.92
CA HIS A 171 -2.96 -13.91 18.61
C HIS A 171 -2.17 -14.70 17.56
N TRP A 172 -1.63 -14.04 16.53
CA TRP A 172 -0.76 -14.66 15.53
C TRP A 172 0.50 -15.27 16.16
N LEU A 173 1.16 -14.54 17.08
CA LEU A 173 2.30 -15.06 17.84
C LEU A 173 1.92 -16.29 18.67
N ARG A 174 0.75 -16.26 19.34
CA ARG A 174 0.23 -17.42 20.09
C ARG A 174 -0.02 -18.63 19.18
N LEU A 175 -0.57 -18.44 18.00
CA LEU A 175 -0.80 -19.52 17.04
C LEU A 175 0.52 -20.13 16.55
N ALA A 176 1.52 -19.29 16.27
CA ALA A 176 2.85 -19.76 15.91
C ALA A 176 3.46 -20.63 17.00
N ASP A 177 3.39 -20.19 18.26
CA ASP A 177 3.88 -20.99 19.41
C ASP A 177 3.14 -22.32 19.52
N ALA A 178 1.80 -22.31 19.40
CA ALA A 178 0.98 -23.53 19.48
C ALA A 178 1.30 -24.53 18.37
N GLN A 179 1.74 -24.06 17.20
CA GLN A 179 2.16 -24.88 16.07
C GLN A 179 3.66 -25.24 16.10
N GLY A 180 4.42 -24.77 17.10
CA GLY A 180 5.87 -24.98 17.19
C GLY A 180 6.66 -24.19 16.12
N VAL A 181 6.06 -23.15 15.55
CA VAL A 181 6.70 -22.26 14.56
C VAL A 181 7.47 -21.16 15.29
N SER A 182 8.74 -20.97 14.94
CA SER A 182 9.53 -19.89 15.50
C SER A 182 8.91 -18.54 15.15
N ARG A 183 8.68 -17.68 16.15
CA ARG A 183 8.21 -16.30 15.93
C ARG A 183 9.09 -15.52 14.96
N ARG A 184 10.42 -15.80 14.94
CA ARG A 184 11.37 -15.16 14.01
C ARG A 184 11.21 -15.61 12.56
N ALA A 185 10.49 -16.70 12.30
CA ALA A 185 10.18 -17.16 10.96
C ALA A 185 8.92 -16.48 10.37
N LEU A 186 8.10 -15.84 11.22
CA LEU A 186 6.92 -15.14 10.77
C LEU A 186 7.28 -13.96 9.88
N ARG A 187 6.59 -13.82 8.75
CA ARG A 187 6.80 -12.78 7.74
C ARG A 187 5.49 -12.13 7.35
N GLY A 188 5.53 -10.85 6.99
CA GLY A 188 4.36 -10.10 6.58
C GLY A 188 4.17 -8.82 7.38
N GLY A 189 2.93 -8.47 7.73
CA GLY A 189 2.69 -7.26 8.49
C GLY A 189 1.24 -7.00 8.86
N LEU A 190 1.05 -5.81 9.42
CA LEU A 190 -0.24 -5.30 9.85
C LEU A 190 -0.45 -3.92 9.22
N ASP A 191 -1.69 -3.52 9.05
CA ASP A 191 -2.07 -2.19 8.57
C ASP A 191 -2.28 -1.22 9.75
N VAL A 192 -1.31 -1.14 10.66
CA VAL A 192 -1.34 -0.07 11.67
C VAL A 192 -0.87 1.21 11.00
N ASP A 193 -1.82 1.97 10.43
CA ASP A 193 -1.54 3.30 9.89
C ASP A 193 -2.00 4.38 10.88
N PRO A 194 -1.05 5.01 11.60
CA PRO A 194 -1.40 6.04 12.56
C PRO A 194 -1.95 7.32 11.90
N ILE A 195 -1.69 7.56 10.61
CA ILE A 195 -2.20 8.72 9.87
C ILE A 195 -3.61 8.45 9.35
N ALA A 196 -3.85 7.28 8.73
CA ALA A 196 -5.19 6.91 8.26
C ALA A 196 -6.19 6.86 9.43
N ARG A 197 -5.81 6.28 10.56
CA ARG A 197 -6.65 6.28 11.79
C ARG A 197 -7.02 7.69 12.28
N LEU A 198 -6.15 8.68 12.06
CA LEU A 198 -6.46 10.08 12.36
C LEU A 198 -7.43 10.70 11.35
N THR A 199 -7.33 10.32 10.08
CA THR A 199 -8.18 10.86 9.01
C THR A 199 -9.56 10.22 9.01
N HIS A 200 -9.69 8.91 9.19
CA HIS A 200 -10.98 8.22 9.32
C HIS A 200 -11.81 8.76 10.49
N ARG A 201 -11.22 8.89 11.67
CA ARG A 201 -11.91 9.50 12.83
C ARG A 201 -12.30 10.97 12.63
N ARG A 202 -11.69 11.68 11.68
CA ARG A 202 -12.10 13.06 11.32
C ARG A 202 -13.27 13.11 10.36
N LEU A 203 -13.42 12.13 9.49
CA LEU A 203 -14.54 12.09 8.53
C LEU A 203 -15.86 11.77 9.24
N ASP A 204 -15.83 10.94 10.27
CA ASP A 204 -17.01 10.68 11.14
C ASP A 204 -17.43 11.89 11.98
N PHE A 205 -16.59 12.93 12.08
CA PHE A 205 -16.85 14.17 12.83
C PHE A 205 -17.18 15.39 11.94
N VAL A 206 -17.38 15.25 10.64
CA VAL A 206 -17.89 16.32 9.77
C VAL A 206 -19.44 16.33 9.77
N GLY A 207 -20.05 15.89 10.84
CA GLY A 207 -21.41 16.28 11.22
C GLY A 207 -21.40 17.68 11.81
N ASP A 208 -22.24 18.51 11.34
CA ASP A 208 -22.63 19.92 11.43
C ASP A 208 -22.23 20.80 12.64
N ASP A 209 -21.39 20.39 13.57
CA ASP A 209 -20.95 21.26 14.67
C ASP A 209 -19.55 21.83 14.42
N ALA A 210 -19.54 22.98 13.75
CA ALA A 210 -18.40 23.85 13.49
C ALA A 210 -17.77 24.47 14.75
N GLY A 211 -17.59 23.69 15.79
CA GLY A 211 -16.84 24.07 16.99
C GLY A 211 -15.40 23.56 16.85
N GLY A 212 -14.55 24.37 16.22
CA GLY A 212 -13.16 24.08 15.87
C GLY A 212 -12.24 23.63 17.03
N ALA A 213 -12.43 22.44 17.56
CA ALA A 213 -11.44 21.78 18.37
C ALA A 213 -10.59 20.90 17.44
N GLN A 214 -9.42 21.39 17.08
CA GLN A 214 -8.33 20.62 16.52
C GLN A 214 -7.91 19.59 17.59
N ARG A 215 -8.63 18.46 17.67
CA ARG A 215 -8.25 17.36 18.56
C ARG A 215 -6.93 16.81 18.08
N ALA A 216 -5.89 17.00 18.88
CA ALA A 216 -4.62 16.33 18.72
C ALA A 216 -4.88 14.83 18.52
N ALA A 217 -4.05 14.19 17.69
CA ALA A 217 -4.10 12.75 17.49
C ALA A 217 -4.22 12.04 18.85
N PRO A 218 -5.20 11.14 19.01
CA PRO A 218 -5.34 10.47 20.29
C PRO A 218 -4.02 9.78 20.63
N GLU A 219 -3.43 10.11 21.78
CA GLU A 219 -2.21 9.50 22.32
C GLU A 219 -2.20 7.95 22.24
N PRO A 220 -3.35 7.24 22.38
CA PRO A 220 -3.42 5.79 22.29
C PRO A 220 -2.86 5.22 20.98
N VAL A 221 -3.15 5.83 19.83
CA VAL A 221 -2.74 5.30 18.51
C VAL A 221 -1.21 5.16 18.40
N PHE A 222 -0.47 6.19 18.81
CA PHE A 222 0.99 6.14 18.77
C PHE A 222 1.56 5.25 19.88
N GLY A 223 0.88 5.10 21.00
CA GLY A 223 1.25 4.15 22.06
C GLY A 223 1.21 2.70 21.55
N GLU A 224 0.15 2.32 20.89
CA GLU A 224 -0.01 1.00 20.25
C GLU A 224 1.02 0.77 19.14
N THR A 225 1.25 1.77 18.30
CA THR A 225 2.27 1.72 17.24
C THR A 225 3.67 1.47 17.84
N VAL A 226 4.04 2.16 18.91
CA VAL A 226 5.30 1.94 19.64
C VAL A 226 5.38 0.53 20.21
N ALA A 227 4.30 0.05 20.83
CA ALA A 227 4.24 -1.30 21.39
C ALA A 227 4.42 -2.37 20.30
N ALA A 228 3.72 -2.23 19.19
CA ALA A 228 3.83 -3.15 18.05
C ALA A 228 5.24 -3.15 17.45
N LEU A 229 5.85 -1.99 17.21
CA LEU A 229 7.21 -1.88 16.69
C LEU A 229 8.24 -2.55 17.63
N ARG A 230 8.16 -2.28 18.93
CA ARG A 230 9.07 -2.87 19.93
C ARG A 230 8.90 -4.38 20.02
N LEU A 231 7.67 -4.86 20.02
CA LEU A 231 7.36 -6.30 20.06
C LEU A 231 7.91 -7.00 18.81
N CYS A 232 7.63 -6.47 17.63
CA CYS A 232 8.13 -7.06 16.38
C CYS A 232 9.65 -7.03 16.32
N ALA A 233 10.30 -5.93 16.67
CA ALA A 233 11.76 -5.85 16.67
C ALA A 233 12.41 -6.89 17.60
N ALA A 234 11.78 -7.21 18.72
CA ALA A 234 12.30 -8.19 19.69
C ALA A 234 12.03 -9.64 19.27
N GLU A 235 10.82 -9.95 18.84
CA GLU A 235 10.33 -11.33 18.73
C GLU A 235 10.11 -11.82 17.28
N CYS A 236 9.65 -10.94 16.39
CA CYS A 236 9.32 -11.29 14.99
C CYS A 236 9.83 -10.22 14.00
N PRO A 237 11.16 -10.06 13.84
CA PRO A 237 11.76 -8.93 13.13
C PRO A 237 11.46 -8.88 11.62
N GLN A 238 10.84 -9.90 11.04
CA GLN A 238 10.38 -9.92 9.66
C GLN A 238 8.89 -9.54 9.50
N VAL A 239 8.19 -9.26 10.62
CA VAL A 239 6.84 -8.71 10.62
C VAL A 239 6.91 -7.19 10.69
N ARG A 240 6.19 -6.52 9.79
CA ARG A 240 6.09 -5.06 9.69
C ARG A 240 4.72 -4.61 10.20
N PRO A 241 4.63 -4.15 11.46
CA PRO A 241 3.35 -3.77 12.03
C PRO A 241 2.80 -2.44 11.50
N VAL A 242 3.64 -1.58 10.91
CA VAL A 242 3.25 -0.23 10.49
C VAL A 242 3.17 -0.14 8.98
N VAL A 243 2.13 0.51 8.47
CA VAL A 243 2.04 0.91 7.07
C VAL A 243 2.04 2.44 6.96
N ILE A 244 2.74 2.95 5.96
CA ILE A 244 2.60 4.32 5.49
C ILE A 244 1.82 4.25 4.19
N ASP A 245 0.53 4.57 4.26
CA ASP A 245 -0.38 4.32 3.13
C ASP A 245 -0.52 5.56 2.23
N GLY A 246 -0.02 5.43 1.01
CA GLY A 246 -0.18 6.42 -0.05
C GLY A 246 -1.47 6.28 -0.86
N GLN A 247 -2.22 5.17 -0.72
CA GLN A 247 -3.42 4.93 -1.52
C GLN A 247 -4.50 6.00 -1.32
N ALA A 248 -4.66 6.51 -0.10
CA ALA A 248 -5.64 7.56 0.19
C ALA A 248 -5.42 8.81 -0.67
N PHE A 249 -4.16 9.17 -0.93
CA PHE A 249 -3.83 10.31 -1.78
C PHE A 249 -4.16 10.02 -3.24
N HIS A 250 -3.82 8.82 -3.73
CA HIS A 250 -4.17 8.39 -5.09
C HIS A 250 -5.69 8.39 -5.31
N LEU A 251 -6.45 7.84 -4.37
CA LEU A 251 -7.91 7.78 -4.43
C LEU A 251 -8.56 9.18 -4.38
N ALA A 252 -7.89 10.16 -3.79
CA ALA A 252 -8.28 11.57 -3.84
C ALA A 252 -8.00 12.24 -5.20
N GLY A 253 -7.41 11.52 -6.17
CA GLY A 253 -7.16 12.01 -7.52
C GLY A 253 -5.87 12.81 -7.68
N THR A 254 -4.87 12.58 -6.81
CA THR A 254 -3.58 13.27 -6.94
C THR A 254 -2.75 12.71 -8.10
N SER A 255 -1.83 13.53 -8.60
CA SER A 255 -0.81 13.11 -9.54
C SER A 255 0.24 12.19 -8.89
N GLN A 256 1.04 11.50 -9.71
CA GLN A 256 2.08 10.59 -9.23
C GLN A 256 3.11 11.28 -8.32
N ALA A 257 3.54 12.49 -8.65
CA ALA A 257 4.51 13.21 -7.83
C ALA A 257 3.89 13.70 -6.51
N THR A 258 2.64 14.16 -6.54
CA THR A 258 1.91 14.59 -5.34
C THR A 258 1.64 13.39 -4.41
N GLU A 259 1.26 12.22 -4.92
CA GLU A 259 1.07 11.01 -4.15
C GLU A 259 2.37 10.63 -3.40
N VAL A 260 3.51 10.58 -4.11
CA VAL A 260 4.80 10.29 -3.50
C VAL A 260 5.19 11.34 -2.47
N GLY A 261 5.00 12.62 -2.79
CA GLY A 261 5.31 13.74 -1.90
C GLY A 261 4.52 13.65 -0.59
N ALA A 262 3.21 13.40 -0.68
CA ALA A 262 2.32 13.24 0.47
C ALA A 262 2.67 12.00 1.30
N THR A 263 2.96 10.87 0.66
CA THR A 263 3.39 9.63 1.33
C THR A 263 4.69 9.84 2.11
N ILE A 264 5.67 10.51 1.53
CA ILE A 264 6.93 10.85 2.21
C ILE A 264 6.69 11.85 3.35
N ALA A 265 5.80 12.81 3.18
CA ALA A 265 5.44 13.74 4.26
C ALA A 265 4.78 13.00 5.44
N ALA A 266 3.88 12.05 5.17
CA ALA A 266 3.29 11.19 6.20
C ALA A 266 4.36 10.36 6.93
N LEU A 267 5.30 9.75 6.22
CA LEU A 267 6.45 9.06 6.82
C LEU A 267 7.24 9.97 7.77
N ILE A 268 7.53 11.20 7.35
CA ILE A 268 8.29 12.15 8.17
C ILE A 268 7.51 12.54 9.44
N ASP A 269 6.20 12.77 9.32
CA ASP A 269 5.35 13.10 10.49
C ASP A 269 5.30 11.94 11.47
N VAL A 270 5.08 10.72 11.00
CA VAL A 270 5.11 9.49 11.82
C VAL A 270 6.47 9.34 12.51
N ALA A 271 7.57 9.48 11.75
CA ALA A 271 8.92 9.37 12.30
C ALA A 271 9.17 10.38 13.43
N ARG A 272 8.77 11.64 13.25
CA ARG A 272 8.92 12.69 14.28
C ARG A 272 8.11 12.37 15.55
N ARG A 273 6.88 11.92 15.40
CA ARG A 273 6.00 11.57 16.53
C ARG A 273 6.51 10.34 17.29
N LEU A 274 7.05 9.36 16.57
CA LEU A 274 7.65 8.17 17.18
C LEU A 274 8.99 8.49 17.84
N ALA A 275 9.83 9.36 17.27
CA ALA A 275 11.05 9.83 17.90
C ALA A 275 10.80 10.52 19.23
N ALA A 276 9.74 11.34 19.34
CA ALA A 276 9.31 11.94 20.60
C ALA A 276 8.92 10.90 21.66
N ARG A 277 8.68 9.64 21.29
CA ARG A 277 8.33 8.49 22.14
C ARG A 277 9.48 7.48 22.29
N GLY A 278 10.69 7.86 21.88
CA GLY A 278 11.90 7.05 22.02
C GLY A 278 11.98 5.88 21.02
N VAL A 279 11.37 6.00 19.85
CA VAL A 279 11.54 5.08 18.72
C VAL A 279 12.39 5.79 17.67
N ASP A 280 13.56 5.23 17.36
CA ASP A 280 14.44 5.76 16.33
C ASP A 280 13.93 5.42 14.90
N PHE A 281 14.52 6.08 13.91
CA PHE A 281 14.12 5.87 12.52
C PHE A 281 14.45 4.46 12.03
N ASP A 282 15.53 3.86 12.49
CA ASP A 282 15.91 2.49 12.13
C ASP A 282 14.84 1.47 12.53
N THR A 283 14.32 1.59 13.75
CA THR A 283 13.23 0.75 14.25
C THR A 283 11.96 0.95 13.41
N LEU A 284 11.59 2.20 13.11
CA LEU A 284 10.46 2.48 12.23
C LEU A 284 10.68 1.90 10.83
N ALA A 285 11.83 2.16 10.20
CA ALA A 285 12.10 1.75 8.83
C ALA A 285 12.11 0.22 8.64
N ARG A 286 12.56 -0.51 9.66
CA ARG A 286 12.53 -1.99 9.65
C ARG A 286 11.14 -2.55 9.93
N GLY A 287 10.35 -1.87 10.74
CA GLY A 287 9.00 -2.27 11.11
C GLY A 287 7.88 -1.64 10.27
N ALA A 288 8.23 -0.86 9.24
CA ALA A 288 7.26 -0.24 8.37
C ALA A 288 7.30 -0.77 6.94
N SER A 289 6.16 -0.74 6.28
CA SER A 289 6.01 -0.85 4.83
C SER A 289 5.43 0.46 4.27
N VAL A 290 5.72 0.75 3.01
CA VAL A 290 5.09 1.84 2.27
C VAL A 290 4.17 1.23 1.24
N ARG A 291 2.87 1.50 1.36
CA ARG A 291 1.87 1.06 0.39
C ARG A 291 1.63 2.18 -0.61
N ILE A 292 1.56 1.84 -1.88
CA ILE A 292 1.35 2.80 -2.96
C ILE A 292 0.41 2.20 -4.00
N GLN A 293 -0.46 3.03 -4.56
CA GLN A 293 -1.31 2.62 -5.67
C GLN A 293 -0.52 2.62 -6.97
N VAL A 294 -0.86 1.73 -7.90
CA VAL A 294 -0.26 1.69 -9.25
C VAL A 294 -1.35 1.62 -10.30
N SER A 295 -1.34 2.57 -11.22
CA SER A 295 -2.28 2.64 -12.34
C SER A 295 -1.72 1.97 -13.60
N HIS A 296 -2.47 2.05 -14.69
CA HIS A 296 -2.05 1.52 -16.00
C HIS A 296 -1.09 2.44 -16.79
N GLU A 297 -0.72 3.59 -16.22
CA GLU A 297 0.24 4.52 -16.85
C GLU A 297 1.68 4.03 -16.69
N LEU A 298 2.08 3.10 -17.53
CA LEU A 298 3.29 2.29 -17.40
C LEU A 298 4.55 3.07 -17.00
N LEU A 299 4.96 4.06 -17.78
CA LEU A 299 6.23 4.78 -17.56
C LEU A 299 6.18 5.73 -16.35
N PRO A 300 5.12 6.52 -16.15
CA PRO A 300 4.94 7.34 -14.96
C PRO A 300 4.95 6.50 -13.67
N GLU A 301 4.30 5.33 -13.65
CA GLU A 301 4.24 4.46 -12.48
C GLU A 301 5.61 3.82 -12.15
N ILE A 302 6.35 3.39 -13.17
CA ILE A 302 7.74 2.93 -12.98
C ILE A 302 8.59 4.06 -12.38
N ALA A 303 8.46 5.28 -12.90
CA ALA A 303 9.21 6.45 -12.41
C ALA A 303 8.81 6.79 -10.97
N LYS A 304 7.50 6.75 -10.64
CA LYS A 304 6.96 6.97 -9.30
C LYS A 304 7.59 6.05 -8.26
N LEU A 305 7.59 4.74 -8.50
CA LEU A 305 8.15 3.76 -7.57
C LEU A 305 9.67 3.95 -7.36
N ARG A 306 10.40 4.27 -8.43
CA ARG A 306 11.84 4.56 -8.35
C ARG A 306 12.12 5.85 -7.59
N ALA A 307 11.32 6.88 -7.82
CA ALA A 307 11.40 8.15 -7.09
C ALA A 307 11.10 7.97 -5.60
N LEU A 308 10.06 7.19 -5.25
CA LEU A 308 9.72 6.85 -3.87
C LEU A 308 10.91 6.25 -3.13
N ARG A 309 11.57 5.24 -3.71
CA ARG A 309 12.75 4.61 -3.10
C ARG A 309 13.90 5.59 -2.91
N LEU A 310 14.16 6.43 -3.90
CA LEU A 310 15.22 7.44 -3.82
C LEU A 310 14.92 8.48 -2.74
N LEU A 311 13.68 8.96 -2.66
CA LEU A 311 13.26 9.94 -1.67
C LEU A 311 13.28 9.34 -0.27
N PHE A 312 12.78 8.11 -0.10
CA PHE A 312 12.87 7.39 1.16
C PHE A 312 14.34 7.31 1.63
N ALA A 313 15.24 6.86 0.76
CA ALA A 313 16.66 6.76 1.10
C ALA A 313 17.30 8.12 1.48
N LYS A 314 16.89 9.20 0.82
CA LYS A 314 17.33 10.57 1.17
C LYS A 314 16.82 11.00 2.55
N VAL A 315 15.53 10.78 2.82
CA VAL A 315 14.92 11.10 4.12
C VAL A 315 15.55 10.27 5.23
N ALA A 316 15.69 8.97 5.03
CA ALA A 316 16.32 8.06 5.98
C ALA A 316 17.75 8.55 6.33
N ALA A 317 18.55 8.85 5.32
CA ALA A 317 19.91 9.38 5.54
C ALA A 317 19.91 10.72 6.30
N SER A 318 18.93 11.60 6.03
CA SER A 318 18.81 12.89 6.75
C SER A 318 18.38 12.73 8.21
N LEU A 319 17.72 11.62 8.53
CA LEU A 319 17.32 11.27 9.90
C LEU A 319 18.36 10.39 10.62
N GLY A 320 19.53 10.20 10.03
CA GLY A 320 20.64 9.46 10.64
C GLY A 320 20.48 7.94 10.60
N ALA A 321 19.69 7.41 9.67
CA ALA A 321 19.44 5.99 9.53
C ALA A 321 20.71 5.20 9.16
N SER A 322 20.79 3.96 9.61
CA SER A 322 21.78 2.98 9.16
C SER A 322 21.58 2.63 7.67
N ALA A 323 22.59 2.11 7.03
CA ALA A 323 22.55 1.78 5.60
C ALA A 323 21.37 0.86 5.24
N ASP A 324 21.11 -0.16 6.07
CA ASP A 324 20.03 -1.12 5.85
C ASP A 324 18.65 -0.48 5.99
N ALA A 325 18.51 0.52 6.87
CA ALA A 325 17.25 1.24 7.09
C ALA A 325 16.96 2.28 5.99
N THR A 326 17.83 2.43 4.99
CA THR A 326 17.58 3.31 3.83
C THR A 326 16.79 2.62 2.72
N ILE A 327 16.52 1.33 2.84
CA ILE A 327 15.80 0.53 1.82
C ILE A 327 14.37 0.27 2.32
N PRO A 328 13.34 0.92 1.74
CA PRO A 328 11.96 0.70 2.14
C PRO A 328 11.43 -0.64 1.64
N THR A 329 10.48 -1.23 2.37
CA THR A 329 9.59 -2.25 1.82
C THR A 329 8.42 -1.56 1.14
N VAL A 330 8.29 -1.74 -0.18
CA VAL A 330 7.27 -1.09 -1.00
C VAL A 330 6.25 -2.11 -1.46
N LEU A 331 5.01 -1.90 -1.06
CA LEU A 331 3.86 -2.71 -1.42
C LEU A 331 3.04 -1.96 -2.47
N ALA A 332 2.97 -2.50 -3.67
CA ALA A 332 2.17 -1.94 -4.75
C ALA A 332 0.81 -2.62 -4.80
N VAL A 333 -0.24 -1.81 -4.91
CA VAL A 333 -1.60 -2.28 -5.14
C VAL A 333 -2.04 -1.76 -6.50
N THR A 334 -2.52 -2.63 -7.39
CA THR A 334 -3.06 -2.16 -8.66
C THR A 334 -4.41 -1.49 -8.43
N SER A 335 -4.72 -0.47 -9.23
CA SER A 335 -6.01 0.21 -9.09
C SER A 335 -7.16 -0.72 -9.46
N GLY A 336 -8.03 -1.05 -8.50
CA GLY A 336 -9.23 -1.85 -8.70
C GLY A 336 -10.44 -1.05 -9.16
N ARG A 337 -10.42 0.27 -8.98
CA ARG A 337 -11.53 1.14 -9.42
C ARG A 337 -11.43 1.42 -10.92
N PHE A 338 -11.61 0.40 -11.69
CA PHE A 338 -11.86 0.54 -13.12
C PHE A 338 -13.31 0.96 -13.30
N ARG A 339 -13.56 2.00 -14.08
CA ARG A 339 -14.93 2.35 -14.48
C ARG A 339 -15.49 1.20 -15.31
N ALA A 340 -16.21 0.29 -14.66
CA ALA A 340 -16.73 -0.93 -15.27
C ALA A 340 -18.10 -0.70 -15.94
N GLU A 341 -18.83 0.34 -15.55
CA GLU A 341 -20.24 0.49 -15.87
C GLU A 341 -20.51 0.78 -17.35
N ASP A 342 -19.57 1.38 -18.08
CA ASP A 342 -19.78 1.81 -19.47
C ASP A 342 -18.88 1.13 -20.50
N PHE A 343 -17.97 0.22 -20.10
CA PHE A 343 -16.96 -0.33 -20.99
C PHE A 343 -16.79 -1.85 -20.84
N ASP A 344 -16.16 -2.47 -21.82
CA ASP A 344 -15.80 -3.89 -21.76
C ASP A 344 -14.89 -4.15 -20.53
N GLN A 345 -15.44 -4.84 -19.53
CA GLN A 345 -14.71 -5.22 -18.30
C GLN A 345 -13.41 -5.96 -18.60
N ARG A 346 -13.32 -6.68 -19.74
CA ARG A 346 -12.09 -7.38 -20.16
C ARG A 346 -10.93 -6.42 -20.46
N ALA A 347 -11.21 -5.15 -20.75
CA ALA A 347 -10.18 -4.13 -20.88
C ALA A 347 -9.43 -3.92 -19.54
N ASN A 348 -10.05 -4.23 -18.41
CA ASN A 348 -9.41 -4.17 -17.09
C ASN A 348 -8.30 -5.20 -16.94
N LEU A 349 -8.36 -6.34 -17.64
CA LEU A 349 -7.24 -7.30 -17.66
C LEU A 349 -5.96 -6.67 -18.21
N VAL A 350 -6.07 -5.87 -19.26
CA VAL A 350 -4.92 -5.16 -19.83
C VAL A 350 -4.40 -4.10 -18.88
N ARG A 351 -5.31 -3.36 -18.23
CA ARG A 351 -4.94 -2.34 -17.24
C ARG A 351 -4.22 -2.96 -16.04
N SER A 352 -4.76 -4.04 -15.47
CA SER A 352 -4.15 -4.76 -14.35
C SER A 352 -2.79 -5.36 -14.73
N ALA A 353 -2.66 -5.90 -15.96
CA ALA A 353 -1.39 -6.42 -16.43
C ALA A 353 -0.32 -5.32 -16.56
N LEU A 354 -0.67 -4.16 -17.13
CA LEU A 354 0.24 -3.01 -17.22
C LEU A 354 0.64 -2.48 -15.84
N ALA A 355 -0.32 -2.35 -14.92
CA ALA A 355 -0.08 -1.90 -13.56
C ALA A 355 0.84 -2.87 -12.80
N SER A 356 0.58 -4.18 -12.88
CA SER A 356 1.41 -5.21 -12.25
C SER A 356 2.83 -5.22 -12.82
N PHE A 357 2.97 -5.08 -14.14
CA PHE A 357 4.27 -4.99 -14.80
C PHE A 357 5.01 -3.70 -14.37
N ALA A 358 4.32 -2.55 -14.31
CA ALA A 358 4.89 -1.30 -13.83
C ALA A 358 5.37 -1.43 -12.38
N ALA A 359 4.58 -2.07 -11.50
CA ALA A 359 4.95 -2.33 -10.11
C ALA A 359 6.23 -3.17 -10.00
N ALA A 360 6.29 -4.28 -10.73
CA ALA A 360 7.45 -5.18 -10.71
C ALA A 360 8.73 -4.51 -11.21
N VAL A 361 8.68 -3.85 -12.37
CA VAL A 361 9.83 -3.15 -12.99
C VAL A 361 10.18 -1.87 -12.24
N GLY A 362 9.18 -1.18 -11.68
CA GLY A 362 9.35 0.01 -10.86
C GLY A 362 10.03 -0.28 -9.54
N GLY A 363 9.94 -1.51 -9.06
CA GLY A 363 10.68 -1.95 -7.88
C GLY A 363 9.81 -2.17 -6.65
N ALA A 364 8.55 -2.56 -6.77
CA ALA A 364 7.76 -3.03 -5.63
C ALA A 364 8.32 -4.33 -5.06
N ASP A 365 8.25 -4.54 -3.75
CA ASP A 365 8.65 -5.78 -3.07
C ASP A 365 7.48 -6.77 -3.00
N GLY A 366 6.25 -6.27 -3.00
CA GLY A 366 5.04 -7.07 -3.13
C GLY A 366 4.06 -6.40 -4.08
N VAL A 367 3.35 -7.19 -4.87
CA VAL A 367 2.35 -6.70 -5.82
C VAL A 367 1.02 -7.40 -5.54
N LEU A 368 0.05 -6.61 -5.11
CA LEU A 368 -1.35 -7.01 -4.98
C LEU A 368 -2.09 -6.60 -6.26
N CYS A 369 -2.45 -7.59 -7.07
CA CYS A 369 -3.22 -7.35 -8.27
C CYS A 369 -4.71 -7.50 -7.95
N THR A 370 -5.46 -6.41 -8.06
CA THR A 370 -6.93 -6.45 -7.91
C THR A 370 -7.57 -7.15 -9.10
N THR A 371 -8.66 -7.85 -8.84
CA THR A 371 -9.38 -8.58 -9.89
C THR A 371 -10.07 -7.62 -10.86
N TRP A 372 -10.27 -8.05 -12.11
CA TRP A 372 -10.91 -7.25 -13.14
C TRP A 372 -12.43 -7.11 -12.99
N ASN A 373 -13.02 -7.90 -12.09
CA ASN A 373 -14.45 -8.01 -11.85
C ASN A 373 -14.80 -7.97 -10.34
N GLU A 374 -14.14 -7.10 -9.59
CA GLU A 374 -14.35 -6.99 -8.14
C GLU A 374 -15.81 -6.68 -7.74
N ASP A 375 -16.57 -6.07 -8.65
CA ASP A 375 -17.97 -5.69 -8.44
C ASP A 375 -18.96 -6.69 -9.06
N ALA A 376 -18.54 -7.89 -9.48
CA ALA A 376 -19.37 -8.90 -10.13
C ALA A 376 -19.61 -10.16 -9.28
#